data_8640caf376ba4a87a262a14dd130a160
#
_entry.id   8640caf376ba4a87a262a14dd130a160
#
_cell.length_a   1.000
_cell.length_b   1.000
_cell.length_c   1.000
_cell.angle_alpha   90.00
_cell.angle_beta   90.00
_cell.angle_gamma   90.00
#
_symmetry.space_group_name_H-M   'P 1'
#
loop_
_entity.id
_entity.type
_entity.pdbx_description
1 polymer ?
#
loop_
_entity_poly.entity_id
_entity_poly.type
_entity_poly.pdbx_seq_one_letter_code
_entity_poly.pdbx_strand_id
1 'polypeptide(L)'
;MIELKYLSKTFQMKDGAVKALQNINLTIPDGAIYGIIGMSGAGKSTLVRCINLLERPTGGSVVIDGVAMETLSPASLRKRRREITMIFQQFNLLMQRTCLRNVCFPMELAGVKKAEAEQRARELLELVGLPDKADSYPAQLSGGQQQRVAIARALATHPKVLLCDEATSALDPNTTRQILELIRDINQKLNITVVVITHQMSVVKEICSHVAILDEGRV
;
A
#
# COMPACT_ATOMS: atom_id res chain seq x y z
N MET A 1 -6.14 10.35 9.47
CA MET A 1 -7.50 9.97 9.01
C MET A 1 -7.61 10.14 7.50
N ILE A 2 -8.23 9.18 6.80
CA ILE A 2 -8.48 9.26 5.35
C ILE A 2 -9.99 9.39 5.14
N GLU A 3 -10.41 10.40 4.39
CA GLU A 3 -11.81 10.61 4.02
C GLU A 3 -11.94 10.66 2.51
N LEU A 4 -12.82 9.86 1.95
CA LEU A 4 -13.23 9.90 0.56
C LEU A 4 -14.61 10.56 0.51
N LYS A 5 -14.73 11.66 -0.25
CA LYS A 5 -15.97 12.47 -0.32
C LYS A 5 -16.48 12.49 -1.76
N TYR A 6 -17.58 11.79 -2.01
CA TYR A 6 -18.22 11.67 -3.33
C TYR A 6 -17.25 11.24 -4.43
N LEU A 7 -16.26 10.39 -4.06
CA LEU A 7 -15.16 10.00 -4.95
C LEU A 7 -15.70 9.21 -6.14
N SER A 8 -15.36 9.66 -7.34
CA SER A 8 -15.78 9.02 -8.59
C SER A 8 -14.60 8.91 -9.55
N LYS A 9 -14.53 7.81 -10.29
CA LYS A 9 -13.54 7.59 -11.34
C LYS A 9 -14.17 6.94 -12.56
N THR A 10 -14.05 7.63 -13.69
CA THR A 10 -14.47 7.13 -15.01
C THR A 10 -13.27 7.07 -15.92
N PHE A 11 -13.06 5.93 -16.58
CA PHE A 11 -12.06 5.76 -17.62
C PHE A 11 -12.72 5.92 -18.98
N GLN A 12 -12.14 6.75 -19.84
CA GLN A 12 -12.55 6.87 -21.23
C GLN A 12 -11.84 5.78 -22.05
N MET A 13 -12.59 4.94 -22.72
CA MET A 13 -12.09 3.89 -23.60
C MET A 13 -12.55 4.15 -25.03
N LYS A 14 -11.94 3.46 -26.01
CA LYS A 14 -12.33 3.61 -27.43
C LYS A 14 -13.80 3.26 -27.67
N ASP A 15 -14.31 2.29 -26.93
CA ASP A 15 -15.66 1.73 -27.07
C ASP A 15 -16.65 2.25 -26.01
N GLY A 16 -16.33 3.36 -25.33
CA GLY A 16 -17.23 3.96 -24.34
C GLY A 16 -16.53 4.36 -23.04
N ALA A 17 -17.31 4.68 -22.01
CA ALA A 17 -16.80 5.09 -20.70
C ALA A 17 -17.09 4.01 -19.64
N VAL A 18 -16.09 3.63 -18.85
CA VAL A 18 -16.21 2.69 -17.73
C VAL A 18 -16.19 3.47 -16.42
N LYS A 19 -17.30 3.41 -15.68
CA LYS A 19 -17.41 4.01 -14.33
C LYS A 19 -16.85 3.04 -13.31
N ALA A 20 -15.56 3.16 -12.99
CA ALA A 20 -14.87 2.28 -12.05
C ALA A 20 -15.22 2.59 -10.58
N LEU A 21 -15.50 3.85 -10.24
CA LEU A 21 -15.93 4.28 -8.91
C LEU A 21 -17.08 5.28 -9.07
N GLN A 22 -18.10 5.17 -8.20
CA GLN A 22 -19.31 5.96 -8.28
C GLN A 22 -19.70 6.49 -6.89
N ASN A 23 -19.42 7.76 -6.66
CA ASN A 23 -19.88 8.50 -5.48
C ASN A 23 -19.49 7.84 -4.13
N ILE A 24 -18.25 7.36 -4.01
CA ILE A 24 -17.76 6.69 -2.81
C ILE A 24 -17.64 7.71 -1.67
N ASN A 25 -18.26 7.38 -0.54
CA ASN A 25 -18.09 8.08 0.71
C ASN A 25 -17.58 7.09 1.76
N LEU A 26 -16.37 7.31 2.25
CA LEU A 26 -15.69 6.37 3.15
C LEU A 26 -14.76 7.12 4.09
N THR A 27 -14.78 6.76 5.37
CA THR A 27 -13.84 7.27 6.37
C THR A 27 -13.02 6.12 6.94
N ILE A 28 -11.70 6.24 6.89
CA ILE A 28 -10.73 5.28 7.45
C ILE A 28 -10.07 5.93 8.65
N PRO A 29 -10.30 5.42 9.88
CA PRO A 29 -9.71 5.95 11.10
C PRO A 29 -8.20 5.79 11.14
N ASP A 30 -7.50 6.68 11.85
CA ASP A 30 -6.07 6.54 12.10
C ASP A 30 -5.77 5.28 12.92
N GLY A 31 -4.66 4.63 12.60
CA GLY A 31 -4.21 3.41 13.27
C GLY A 31 -5.05 2.16 12.99
N ALA A 32 -6.14 2.27 12.23
CA ALA A 32 -6.96 1.12 11.87
C ALA A 32 -6.29 0.22 10.83
N ILE A 33 -6.59 -1.08 10.88
CA ILE A 33 -6.44 -1.98 9.73
C ILE A 33 -7.81 -2.08 9.06
N TYR A 34 -7.94 -1.42 7.91
CA TYR A 34 -9.20 -1.28 7.19
C TYR A 34 -9.23 -2.18 5.95
N GLY A 35 -10.16 -3.11 5.90
CA GLY A 35 -10.37 -4.00 4.76
C GLY A 35 -11.31 -3.41 3.72
N ILE A 36 -10.95 -3.49 2.45
CA ILE A 36 -11.85 -3.20 1.32
C ILE A 36 -11.98 -4.48 0.51
N ILE A 37 -13.17 -5.06 0.54
CA ILE A 37 -13.47 -6.33 -0.14
C ILE A 37 -14.43 -6.10 -1.31
N GLY A 38 -14.40 -7.03 -2.25
CA GLY A 38 -15.31 -7.03 -3.41
C GLY A 38 -14.86 -8.02 -4.47
N MET A 39 -15.73 -8.30 -5.41
CA MET A 39 -15.43 -9.19 -6.54
C MET A 39 -14.29 -8.63 -7.42
N SER A 40 -13.71 -9.48 -8.26
CA SER A 40 -12.78 -9.02 -9.30
C SER A 40 -13.50 -8.00 -10.19
N GLY A 41 -12.83 -6.90 -10.53
CA GLY A 41 -13.43 -5.83 -11.33
C GLY A 41 -14.30 -4.82 -10.55
N ALA A 42 -14.58 -5.00 -9.26
CA ALA A 42 -15.41 -4.09 -8.47
C ALA A 42 -14.84 -2.67 -8.29
N GLY A 43 -13.59 -2.41 -8.70
CA GLY A 43 -12.95 -1.10 -8.59
C GLY A 43 -11.95 -0.95 -7.45
N LYS A 44 -11.65 -2.02 -6.68
CA LYS A 44 -10.79 -1.98 -5.49
C LYS A 44 -9.41 -1.37 -5.73
N SER A 45 -8.65 -1.87 -6.71
CA SER A 45 -7.31 -1.35 -7.03
C SER A 45 -7.39 0.09 -7.56
N THR A 46 -8.47 0.45 -8.28
CA THR A 46 -8.72 1.84 -8.69
C THR A 46 -8.92 2.74 -7.47
N LEU A 47 -9.68 2.29 -6.48
CA LEU A 47 -9.94 3.03 -5.25
C LEU A 47 -8.64 3.33 -4.49
N VAL A 48 -7.79 2.33 -4.27
CA VAL A 48 -6.49 2.52 -3.61
C VAL A 48 -5.56 3.43 -4.40
N ARG A 49 -5.53 3.29 -5.72
CA ARG A 49 -4.74 4.19 -6.58
C ARG A 49 -5.27 5.63 -6.58
N CYS A 50 -6.57 5.82 -6.30
CA CYS A 50 -7.12 7.15 -6.07
C CYS A 50 -6.70 7.72 -4.70
N ILE A 51 -6.61 6.90 -3.65
CA ILE A 51 -6.20 7.36 -2.31
C ILE A 51 -4.81 8.02 -2.35
N ASN A 52 -3.85 7.46 -3.06
CA ASN A 52 -2.51 8.05 -3.21
C ASN A 52 -2.35 8.89 -4.48
N LEU A 53 -3.45 9.17 -5.20
CA LEU A 53 -3.49 9.90 -6.47
C LEU A 53 -2.56 9.33 -7.57
N LEU A 54 -2.22 8.04 -7.55
CA LEU A 54 -1.66 7.37 -8.74
C LEU A 54 -2.67 7.40 -9.89
N GLU A 55 -3.96 7.28 -9.55
CA GLU A 55 -5.08 7.60 -10.43
C GLU A 55 -5.79 8.85 -9.92
N ARG A 56 -5.92 9.87 -10.77
CA ARG A 56 -6.69 11.05 -10.39
C ARG A 56 -8.18 10.74 -10.50
N PRO A 57 -8.98 11.03 -9.45
CA PRO A 57 -10.43 10.93 -9.53
C PRO A 57 -10.99 11.87 -10.61
N THR A 58 -12.14 11.51 -11.18
CA THR A 58 -12.89 12.37 -12.11
C THR A 58 -13.90 13.25 -11.39
N GLY A 59 -14.18 12.97 -10.12
CA GLY A 59 -15.04 13.77 -9.26
C GLY A 59 -14.86 13.41 -7.80
N GLY A 60 -15.28 14.27 -6.92
CA GLY A 60 -15.12 14.13 -5.47
C GLY A 60 -13.71 14.47 -4.99
N SER A 61 -13.38 14.08 -3.77
CA SER A 61 -12.16 14.49 -3.08
C SER A 61 -11.58 13.37 -2.22
N VAL A 62 -10.24 13.30 -2.14
CA VAL A 62 -9.47 12.47 -1.21
C VAL A 62 -8.81 13.39 -0.18
N VAL A 63 -9.28 13.32 1.06
CA VAL A 63 -8.74 14.13 2.15
C VAL A 63 -7.94 13.23 3.09
N ILE A 64 -6.68 13.58 3.34
CA ILE A 64 -5.81 12.83 4.27
C ILE A 64 -5.25 13.82 5.28
N ASP A 65 -5.51 13.58 6.56
CA ASP A 65 -5.18 14.47 7.67
C ASP A 65 -5.63 15.92 7.42
N GLY A 66 -6.87 16.08 6.92
CA GLY A 66 -7.46 17.39 6.62
C GLY A 66 -6.99 18.06 5.34
N VAL A 67 -6.08 17.42 4.57
CA VAL A 67 -5.54 17.97 3.32
C VAL A 67 -6.17 17.30 2.11
N ALA A 68 -6.81 18.06 1.24
CA ALA A 68 -7.33 17.59 -0.04
C ALA A 68 -6.18 17.32 -1.01
N MET A 69 -5.96 16.04 -1.33
CA MET A 69 -4.79 15.58 -2.08
C MET A 69 -4.74 16.11 -3.50
N GLU A 70 -5.88 16.31 -4.15
CA GLU A 70 -6.00 16.78 -5.53
C GLU A 70 -5.63 18.27 -5.70
N THR A 71 -5.64 19.04 -4.60
CA THR A 71 -5.27 20.47 -4.61
C THR A 71 -3.77 20.70 -4.49
N LEU A 72 -3.01 19.65 -4.17
CA LEU A 72 -1.57 19.76 -3.97
C LEU A 72 -0.82 19.99 -5.28
N SER A 73 0.21 20.84 -5.22
CA SER A 73 1.18 20.97 -6.30
C SER A 73 1.90 19.64 -6.55
N PRO A 74 2.44 19.40 -7.76
CA PRO A 74 3.20 18.15 -8.02
C PRO A 74 4.35 17.91 -7.05
N ALA A 75 5.01 18.94 -6.57
CA ALA A 75 6.10 18.83 -5.59
C ALA A 75 5.56 18.43 -4.20
N SER A 76 4.49 19.08 -3.74
CA SER A 76 3.83 18.76 -2.46
C SER A 76 3.22 17.36 -2.48
N LEU A 77 2.61 16.96 -3.59
CA LEU A 77 2.06 15.61 -3.75
C LEU A 77 3.16 14.53 -3.69
N ARG A 78 4.33 14.75 -4.33
CA ARG A 78 5.48 13.84 -4.21
C ARG A 78 5.95 13.71 -2.76
N LYS A 79 5.99 14.82 -2.00
CA LYS A 79 6.34 14.81 -0.58
C LYS A 79 5.31 14.02 0.23
N ARG A 80 4.01 14.28 -0.01
CA ARG A 80 2.91 13.59 0.69
C ARG A 80 2.87 12.09 0.42
N ARG A 81 3.18 11.66 -0.80
CA ARG A 81 3.26 10.23 -1.17
C ARG A 81 4.34 9.44 -0.44
N ARG A 82 5.34 10.11 0.16
CA ARG A 82 6.32 9.43 1.03
C ARG A 82 5.69 8.96 2.35
N GLU A 83 4.60 9.61 2.77
CA GLU A 83 3.84 9.28 3.96
C GLU A 83 2.73 8.26 3.68
N ILE A 84 2.44 7.99 2.39
CA ILE A 84 1.38 7.08 1.92
C ILE A 84 2.00 6.09 0.97
N THR A 85 2.48 4.98 1.51
CA THR A 85 3.21 3.98 0.73
C THR A 85 2.30 2.84 0.29
N MET A 86 2.74 2.07 -0.71
CA MET A 86 1.92 1.02 -1.30
C MET A 86 2.71 -0.26 -1.49
N ILE A 87 2.10 -1.37 -1.10
CA ILE A 87 2.52 -2.73 -1.42
C ILE A 87 1.61 -3.22 -2.54
N PHE A 88 2.21 -3.66 -3.63
CA PHE A 88 1.50 -4.12 -4.83
C PHE A 88 1.31 -5.63 -4.82
N GLN A 89 0.36 -6.11 -5.58
CA GLN A 89 0.08 -7.52 -5.80
C GLN A 89 1.31 -8.30 -6.31
N GLN A 90 2.01 -7.75 -7.29
CA GLN A 90 3.35 -8.19 -7.67
C GLN A 90 4.34 -7.38 -6.85
N PHE A 91 5.33 -8.02 -6.25
CA PHE A 91 6.27 -7.39 -5.29
C PHE A 91 6.96 -6.13 -5.81
N ASN A 92 7.06 -5.98 -7.15
CA ASN A 92 7.65 -4.84 -7.87
C ASN A 92 9.05 -4.47 -7.34
N LEU A 93 9.83 -5.48 -6.97
CA LEU A 93 11.22 -5.29 -6.57
C LEU A 93 12.09 -4.96 -7.79
N LEU A 94 13.10 -4.13 -7.56
CA LEU A 94 14.12 -3.81 -8.55
C LEU A 94 15.05 -5.02 -8.66
N MET A 95 14.86 -5.86 -9.67
CA MET A 95 15.52 -7.17 -9.82
C MET A 95 17.03 -7.07 -9.93
N GLN A 96 17.55 -5.91 -10.39
CA GLN A 96 18.98 -5.64 -10.56
C GLN A 96 19.63 -5.01 -9.31
N ARG A 97 18.86 -4.84 -8.23
CA ARG A 97 19.32 -4.31 -6.94
C ARG A 97 19.21 -5.38 -5.86
N THR A 98 20.13 -5.39 -4.92
CA THR A 98 20.04 -6.24 -3.72
C THR A 98 18.85 -5.85 -2.86
N CYS A 99 18.48 -6.70 -1.88
CA CYS A 99 17.42 -6.41 -0.92
C CYS A 99 17.67 -5.09 -0.18
N LEU A 100 18.90 -4.90 0.32
CA LEU A 100 19.29 -3.64 0.96
C LEU A 100 19.05 -2.43 0.05
N ARG A 101 19.47 -2.51 -1.21
CA ARG A 101 19.31 -1.43 -2.18
C ARG A 101 17.87 -1.21 -2.60
N ASN A 102 17.03 -2.24 -2.60
CA ASN A 102 15.59 -2.11 -2.77
C ASN A 102 14.96 -1.29 -1.63
N VAL A 103 15.33 -1.58 -0.39
CA VAL A 103 14.82 -0.88 0.79
C VAL A 103 15.37 0.56 0.88
N CYS A 104 16.63 0.79 0.50
CA CYS A 104 17.22 2.14 0.45
C CYS A 104 16.57 3.05 -0.60
N PHE A 105 16.02 2.49 -1.67
CA PHE A 105 15.61 3.26 -2.85
C PHE A 105 14.62 4.41 -2.57
N PRO A 106 13.56 4.25 -1.77
CA PRO A 106 12.66 5.37 -1.43
C PRO A 106 13.38 6.49 -0.66
N MET A 107 14.35 6.15 0.18
CA MET A 107 15.15 7.10 0.96
C MET A 107 16.16 7.83 0.08
N GLU A 108 16.77 7.13 -0.89
CA GLU A 108 17.62 7.75 -1.93
C GLU A 108 16.84 8.84 -2.69
N LEU A 109 15.62 8.52 -3.14
CA LEU A 109 14.71 9.49 -3.80
C LEU A 109 14.29 10.64 -2.87
N ALA A 110 14.29 10.42 -1.56
CA ALA A 110 13.99 11.42 -0.56
C ALA A 110 15.18 12.34 -0.26
N GLY A 111 16.40 12.00 -0.75
CA GLY A 111 17.63 12.77 -0.48
C GLY A 111 18.27 12.43 0.86
N VAL A 112 17.92 11.29 1.47
CA VAL A 112 18.56 10.81 2.71
C VAL A 112 20.01 10.40 2.42
N LYS A 113 20.91 10.71 3.34
CA LYS A 113 22.32 10.33 3.22
C LYS A 113 22.49 8.82 3.14
N LYS A 114 23.41 8.35 2.31
CA LYS A 114 23.65 6.93 2.04
C LYS A 114 23.82 6.09 3.30
N ALA A 115 24.67 6.53 4.24
CA ALA A 115 24.93 5.79 5.47
C ALA A 115 23.67 5.64 6.35
N GLU A 116 22.86 6.71 6.48
CA GLU A 116 21.60 6.71 7.20
C GLU A 116 20.58 5.78 6.52
N ALA A 117 20.46 5.86 5.20
CA ALA A 117 19.56 4.99 4.42
C ALA A 117 19.96 3.50 4.56
N GLU A 118 21.24 3.17 4.53
CA GLU A 118 21.73 1.79 4.70
C GLU A 118 21.49 1.27 6.12
N GLN A 119 21.73 2.08 7.14
CA GLN A 119 21.45 1.72 8.51
C GLN A 119 19.95 1.42 8.69
N ARG A 120 19.10 2.35 8.27
CA ARG A 120 17.63 2.17 8.35
C ARG A 120 17.15 0.98 7.55
N ALA A 121 17.72 0.73 6.38
CA ALA A 121 17.34 -0.43 5.57
C ALA A 121 17.71 -1.77 6.25
N ARG A 122 18.84 -1.85 6.96
CA ARG A 122 19.19 -3.05 7.74
C ARG A 122 18.23 -3.27 8.91
N GLU A 123 17.88 -2.23 9.66
CA GLU A 123 16.88 -2.29 10.73
C GLU A 123 15.52 -2.79 10.20
N LEU A 124 15.11 -2.34 9.01
CA LEU A 124 13.86 -2.77 8.40
C LEU A 124 13.92 -4.21 7.87
N LEU A 125 15.07 -4.65 7.34
CA LEU A 125 15.27 -6.05 6.96
C LEU A 125 15.25 -6.97 8.19
N GLU A 126 15.80 -6.55 9.31
CA GLU A 126 15.70 -7.26 10.58
C GLU A 126 14.23 -7.30 11.07
N LEU A 127 13.50 -6.18 11.03
CA LEU A 127 12.09 -6.09 11.41
C LEU A 127 11.22 -7.10 10.64
N VAL A 128 11.51 -7.30 9.36
CA VAL A 128 10.76 -8.26 8.53
C VAL A 128 11.34 -9.68 8.57
N GLY A 129 12.34 -9.95 9.43
CA GLY A 129 12.96 -11.27 9.63
C GLY A 129 13.89 -11.72 8.51
N LEU A 130 14.59 -10.79 7.86
CA LEU A 130 15.53 -11.06 6.76
C LEU A 130 16.91 -10.38 6.96
N PRO A 131 17.53 -10.41 8.16
CA PRO A 131 18.79 -9.71 8.40
C PRO A 131 19.95 -10.25 7.55
N ASP A 132 19.94 -11.55 7.22
CA ASP A 132 20.94 -12.27 6.43
C ASP A 132 20.77 -12.12 4.91
N LYS A 133 19.70 -11.49 4.44
CA LYS A 133 19.36 -11.34 3.01
C LYS A 133 19.72 -9.97 2.42
N ALA A 134 20.39 -9.10 3.17
CA ALA A 134 20.71 -7.73 2.73
C ALA A 134 21.38 -7.68 1.35
N ASP A 135 22.33 -8.57 1.10
CA ASP A 135 23.13 -8.61 -0.13
C ASP A 135 22.57 -9.56 -1.20
N SER A 136 21.47 -10.28 -0.89
CA SER A 136 20.77 -11.16 -1.85
C SER A 136 20.00 -10.33 -2.87
N TYR A 137 19.85 -10.87 -4.09
CA TYR A 137 19.00 -10.30 -5.13
C TYR A 137 17.59 -10.90 -5.07
N PRO A 138 16.55 -10.18 -5.51
CA PRO A 138 15.15 -10.68 -5.48
C PRO A 138 14.98 -12.04 -6.13
N ALA A 139 15.70 -12.35 -7.22
CA ALA A 139 15.62 -13.64 -7.92
C ALA A 139 16.10 -14.84 -7.04
N GLN A 140 16.82 -14.59 -5.96
CA GLN A 140 17.32 -15.61 -5.03
C GLN A 140 16.38 -15.85 -3.84
N LEU A 141 15.24 -15.15 -3.80
CA LEU A 141 14.29 -15.17 -2.70
C LEU A 141 13.02 -15.95 -3.06
N SER A 142 12.41 -16.61 -2.06
CA SER A 142 11.04 -17.10 -2.18
C SER A 142 10.03 -15.95 -2.31
N GLY A 143 8.82 -16.23 -2.79
CA GLY A 143 7.76 -15.21 -2.90
C GLY A 143 7.46 -14.51 -1.57
N GLY A 144 7.39 -15.26 -0.46
CA GLY A 144 7.20 -14.68 0.87
C GLY A 144 8.35 -13.80 1.32
N GLN A 145 9.60 -14.15 0.99
CA GLN A 145 10.77 -13.32 1.27
C GLN A 145 10.76 -12.04 0.40
N GLN A 146 10.40 -12.14 -0.87
CA GLN A 146 10.23 -10.97 -1.75
C GLN A 146 9.17 -10.02 -1.20
N GLN A 147 8.05 -10.56 -0.71
CA GLN A 147 6.99 -9.76 -0.08
C GLN A 147 7.48 -9.05 1.19
N ARG A 148 8.27 -9.73 2.04
CA ARG A 148 8.88 -9.11 3.23
C ARG A 148 9.83 -7.97 2.86
N VAL A 149 10.63 -8.11 1.80
CA VAL A 149 11.46 -7.01 1.27
C VAL A 149 10.61 -5.86 0.74
N ALA A 150 9.50 -6.14 0.05
CA ALA A 150 8.56 -5.11 -0.41
C ALA A 150 7.91 -4.34 0.75
N ILE A 151 7.56 -5.04 1.84
CA ILE A 151 7.07 -4.43 3.08
C ILE A 151 8.17 -3.54 3.70
N ALA A 152 9.40 -4.04 3.87
CA ALA A 152 10.51 -3.25 4.39
C ALA A 152 10.74 -1.98 3.57
N ARG A 153 10.71 -2.09 2.24
CA ARG A 153 10.83 -0.95 1.33
C ARG A 153 9.69 0.06 1.52
N ALA A 154 8.46 -0.40 1.71
CA ALA A 154 7.31 0.46 1.94
C ALA A 154 7.43 1.25 3.27
N LEU A 155 8.11 0.70 4.28
CA LEU A 155 8.32 1.33 5.58
C LEU A 155 9.51 2.31 5.61
N ALA A 156 10.33 2.36 4.56
CA ALA A 156 11.60 3.08 4.55
C ALA A 156 11.46 4.58 4.83
N THR A 157 10.38 5.20 4.36
CA THR A 157 10.13 6.65 4.50
C THR A 157 9.28 7.03 5.71
N HIS A 158 9.12 6.14 6.70
CA HIS A 158 8.27 6.33 7.88
C HIS A 158 6.82 6.71 7.50
N PRO A 159 6.11 5.87 6.74
CA PRO A 159 4.76 6.19 6.31
C PRO A 159 3.77 6.25 7.48
N LYS A 160 2.73 7.07 7.31
CA LYS A 160 1.54 7.07 8.19
C LYS A 160 0.47 6.12 7.68
N VAL A 161 0.47 5.86 6.37
CA VAL A 161 -0.51 5.01 5.70
C VAL A 161 0.20 3.98 4.83
N LEU A 162 -0.20 2.73 4.99
CA LEU A 162 0.24 1.59 4.18
C LEU A 162 -0.95 1.05 3.39
N LEU A 163 -0.89 1.15 2.08
CA LEU A 163 -1.88 0.62 1.16
C LEU A 163 -1.44 -0.74 0.66
N CYS A 164 -2.25 -1.79 0.84
CA CYS A 164 -1.95 -3.16 0.45
C CYS A 164 -2.92 -3.59 -0.67
N ASP A 165 -2.46 -3.58 -1.92
CA ASP A 165 -3.25 -4.01 -3.08
C ASP A 165 -3.01 -5.50 -3.33
N GLU A 166 -3.90 -6.35 -2.82
CA GLU A 166 -3.83 -7.83 -2.92
C GLU A 166 -2.46 -8.41 -2.54
N ALA A 167 -1.85 -7.87 -1.48
CA ALA A 167 -0.46 -8.13 -1.08
C ALA A 167 -0.15 -9.61 -0.74
N THR A 168 -1.14 -10.48 -0.66
CA THR A 168 -0.98 -11.90 -0.33
C THR A 168 -1.53 -12.85 -1.39
N SER A 169 -2.09 -12.34 -2.49
CA SER A 169 -2.80 -13.16 -3.49
C SER A 169 -1.89 -14.16 -4.25
N ALA A 170 -0.58 -13.87 -4.31
CA ALA A 170 0.42 -14.71 -4.98
C ALA A 170 1.14 -15.67 -4.01
N LEU A 171 0.70 -15.79 -2.75
CA LEU A 171 1.36 -16.57 -1.71
C LEU A 171 0.52 -17.77 -1.30
N ASP A 172 1.20 -18.82 -0.82
CA ASP A 172 0.54 -19.96 -0.19
C ASP A 172 -0.13 -19.58 1.14
N PRO A 173 -1.09 -20.37 1.65
CA PRO A 173 -1.85 -20.01 2.85
C PRO A 173 -1.01 -19.80 4.12
N ASN A 174 0.07 -20.58 4.31
CA ASN A 174 0.93 -20.46 5.49
C ASN A 174 1.76 -19.15 5.42
N THR A 175 2.34 -18.89 4.27
CA THR A 175 3.08 -17.63 4.02
C THR A 175 2.15 -16.42 4.12
N THR A 176 0.92 -16.53 3.59
CA THR A 176 -0.12 -15.49 3.73
C THR A 176 -0.34 -15.13 5.20
N ARG A 177 -0.57 -16.12 6.08
CA ARG A 177 -0.77 -15.88 7.52
C ARG A 177 0.42 -15.16 8.14
N GLN A 178 1.64 -15.59 7.86
CA GLN A 178 2.86 -14.93 8.37
C GLN A 178 2.98 -13.48 7.90
N ILE A 179 2.60 -13.17 6.67
CA ILE A 179 2.61 -11.78 6.16
C ILE A 179 1.52 -10.94 6.84
N LEU A 180 0.34 -11.50 7.09
CA LEU A 180 -0.74 -10.80 7.78
C LEU A 180 -0.37 -10.51 9.24
N GLU A 181 0.23 -11.48 9.95
CA GLU A 181 0.77 -11.27 11.30
C GLU A 181 1.83 -10.16 11.31
N LEU A 182 2.76 -10.17 10.35
CA LEU A 182 3.77 -9.12 10.21
C LEU A 182 3.13 -7.74 10.00
N ILE A 183 2.12 -7.64 9.13
CA ILE A 183 1.40 -6.37 8.89
C ILE A 183 0.69 -5.89 10.16
N ARG A 184 0.07 -6.79 10.93
CA ARG A 184 -0.57 -6.47 12.21
C ARG A 184 0.45 -5.97 13.23
N ASP A 185 1.59 -6.65 13.36
CA ASP A 185 2.67 -6.24 14.27
C ASP A 185 3.22 -4.86 13.90
N ILE A 186 3.41 -4.59 12.61
CA ILE A 186 3.84 -3.29 12.10
C ILE A 186 2.81 -2.21 12.42
N ASN A 187 1.52 -2.47 12.18
CA ASN A 187 0.44 -1.54 12.53
C ASN A 187 0.47 -1.18 14.01
N GLN A 188 0.58 -2.17 14.90
CA GLN A 188 0.60 -1.97 16.35
C GLN A 188 1.87 -1.24 16.82
N LYS A 189 3.04 -1.67 16.35
CA LYS A 189 4.34 -1.10 16.79
C LYS A 189 4.57 0.32 16.27
N LEU A 190 4.13 0.61 15.05
CA LEU A 190 4.39 1.89 14.39
C LEU A 190 3.16 2.82 14.38
N ASN A 191 2.01 2.36 14.88
CA ASN A 191 0.72 3.08 14.89
C ASN A 191 0.37 3.67 13.51
N ILE A 192 0.58 2.90 12.44
CA ILE A 192 0.26 3.30 11.07
C ILE A 192 -1.12 2.81 10.66
N THR A 193 -1.81 3.58 9.84
CA THR A 193 -3.07 3.14 9.21
C THR A 193 -2.77 2.18 8.07
N VAL A 194 -3.44 1.03 8.04
CA VAL A 194 -3.28 0.03 6.98
C VAL A 194 -4.59 -0.13 6.22
N VAL A 195 -4.54 -0.03 4.90
CA VAL A 195 -5.69 -0.31 4.03
C VAL A 195 -5.39 -1.57 3.23
N VAL A 196 -6.16 -2.63 3.47
CA VAL A 196 -5.98 -3.94 2.83
C VAL A 196 -7.07 -4.15 1.80
N ILE A 197 -6.65 -4.30 0.54
CA ILE A 197 -7.55 -4.75 -0.53
C ILE A 197 -7.40 -6.25 -0.72
N THR A 198 -8.52 -6.94 -0.72
CA THR A 198 -8.55 -8.38 -0.95
C THR A 198 -9.92 -8.84 -1.43
N HIS A 199 -9.96 -9.98 -2.10
CA HIS A 199 -11.19 -10.74 -2.35
C HIS A 199 -11.34 -11.92 -1.38
N GLN A 200 -10.38 -12.13 -0.48
CA GLN A 200 -10.33 -13.24 0.46
C GLN A 200 -10.92 -12.82 1.83
N MET A 201 -12.08 -13.37 2.18
CA MET A 201 -12.73 -13.10 3.47
C MET A 201 -11.91 -13.57 4.68
N SER A 202 -11.08 -14.59 4.52
CA SER A 202 -10.17 -15.07 5.57
C SER A 202 -9.19 -13.99 6.00
N VAL A 203 -8.58 -13.27 5.05
CA VAL A 203 -7.67 -12.16 5.31
C VAL A 203 -8.35 -11.07 6.13
N VAL A 204 -9.56 -10.69 5.74
CA VAL A 204 -10.33 -9.64 6.44
C VAL A 204 -10.63 -10.03 7.89
N LYS A 205 -11.12 -11.25 8.09
CA LYS A 205 -11.45 -11.77 9.43
C LYS A 205 -10.22 -11.88 10.34
N GLU A 206 -9.05 -12.09 9.76
CA GLU A 206 -7.82 -12.32 10.51
C GLU A 206 -7.21 -11.03 11.07
N ILE A 207 -7.21 -9.93 10.30
CA ILE A 207 -6.47 -8.73 10.71
C ILE A 207 -7.27 -7.42 10.69
N CYS A 208 -8.39 -7.34 9.98
CA CYS A 208 -9.10 -6.07 9.81
C CYS A 208 -9.99 -5.73 11.00
N SER A 209 -9.90 -4.49 11.48
CA SER A 209 -10.80 -3.93 12.51
C SER A 209 -12.08 -3.33 11.92
N HIS A 210 -12.03 -2.91 10.65
CA HIS A 210 -13.13 -2.31 9.91
C HIS A 210 -13.15 -2.87 8.48
N VAL A 211 -14.33 -2.90 7.88
CA VAL A 211 -14.51 -3.44 6.52
C VAL A 211 -15.49 -2.61 5.74
N ALA A 212 -15.18 -2.32 4.48
CA ALA A 212 -16.11 -1.84 3.48
C ALA A 212 -16.25 -2.88 2.35
N ILE A 213 -17.46 -3.03 1.85
CA ILE A 213 -17.74 -3.88 0.69
C ILE A 213 -17.89 -2.97 -0.52
N LEU A 214 -17.04 -3.21 -1.52
CA LEU A 214 -17.11 -2.50 -2.80
C LEU A 214 -17.75 -3.41 -3.84
N ASP A 215 -18.86 -2.97 -4.38
CA ASP A 215 -19.58 -3.67 -5.43
C ASP A 215 -19.95 -2.71 -6.56
N GLU A 216 -19.66 -3.08 -7.80
CA GLU A 216 -19.88 -2.25 -9.00
C GLU A 216 -19.48 -0.77 -8.83
N GLY A 217 -18.34 -0.53 -8.18
CA GLY A 217 -17.80 0.81 -7.93
C GLY A 217 -18.52 1.61 -6.85
N ARG A 218 -19.31 0.99 -5.99
CA ARG A 218 -20.02 1.60 -4.85
C ARG A 218 -19.66 0.91 -3.54
N VAL A 219 -19.79 1.63 -2.42
CA VAL A 219 -19.64 1.13 -1.04
C VAL A 219 -20.99 1.14 -0.35
#